data_b2dc2a70c4d05ff0540fff07d59faafb
#
_entry.id   b2dc2a70c4d05ff0540fff07d59faafb
#
_cell.length_a   1.000
_cell.length_b   1.000
_cell.length_c   1.000
_cell.angle_alpha   90.00
_cell.angle_beta   90.00
_cell.angle_gamma   90.00
#
_symmetry.space_group_name_H-M   'P 1'
#
loop_
_entity.id
_entity.type
_entity.pdbx_description
1 polymer ?
#
loop_
_entity_poly.entity_id
_entity_poly.type
_entity_poly.pdbx_seq_one_letter_code
_entity_poly.pdbx_strand_id
1 'polypeptide(L)'
;MVKIEDGFKNNEQICKMIEDVVEELGINQKLEEITIKHPPADSPIDMNYLSSDNVTLELEIVDTLENLEGRVRHELMHVADQLDEKFKHRDSLIPPEGTGAFRRYKYLWNVYIDSRLVKSGKPSYDTQEARENEIGECYPELSDDLRKKCFTFLWGMGLLDFEQISAMSYNLFSIFDELRFLAESCGEKQVTFETMEELKNYGK
;
A
#
# COMPACT_ATOMS: atom_id res chain seq x y z
N MET A 1 -18.26 -6.93 -14.49
CA MET A 1 -18.76 -8.31 -14.14
C MET A 1 -17.65 -9.01 -13.36
N VAL A 2 -17.99 -9.61 -12.19
CA VAL A 2 -17.03 -10.40 -11.40
C VAL A 2 -17.02 -11.84 -11.89
N LYS A 3 -15.83 -12.39 -12.15
CA LYS A 3 -15.60 -13.80 -12.49
C LYS A 3 -14.63 -14.38 -11.46
N ILE A 4 -14.83 -15.61 -11.07
CA ILE A 4 -13.92 -16.33 -10.15
C ILE A 4 -13.42 -17.61 -10.83
N GLU A 5 -12.15 -17.90 -10.65
CA GLU A 5 -11.51 -19.10 -11.13
C GLU A 5 -12.04 -20.35 -10.39
N ASP A 6 -12.08 -21.49 -11.07
CA ASP A 6 -12.52 -22.74 -10.46
C ASP A 6 -11.63 -23.16 -9.28
N GLY A 7 -12.23 -23.82 -8.29
CA GLY A 7 -11.51 -24.40 -7.17
C GLY A 7 -11.58 -23.63 -5.85
N PHE A 8 -12.13 -22.42 -5.83
CA PHE A 8 -12.40 -21.71 -4.57
C PHE A 8 -13.48 -22.41 -3.74
N LYS A 9 -13.20 -22.61 -2.45
CA LYS A 9 -14.15 -23.20 -1.49
C LYS A 9 -15.18 -22.18 -1.00
N ASN A 10 -14.77 -20.91 -0.92
CA ASN A 10 -15.55 -19.80 -0.37
C ASN A 10 -16.00 -18.81 -1.46
N ASN A 11 -16.23 -19.30 -2.69
CA ASN A 11 -16.49 -18.47 -3.87
C ASN A 11 -17.63 -17.46 -3.68
N GLU A 12 -18.78 -17.86 -3.13
CA GLU A 12 -19.92 -16.97 -2.93
C GLU A 12 -19.61 -15.81 -1.99
N GLN A 13 -18.93 -16.09 -0.86
CA GLN A 13 -18.58 -15.08 0.12
C GLN A 13 -17.52 -14.12 -0.43
N ILE A 14 -16.53 -14.64 -1.15
CA ILE A 14 -15.47 -13.83 -1.77
C ILE A 14 -16.05 -12.93 -2.85
N CYS A 15 -16.82 -13.49 -3.80
CA CYS A 15 -17.46 -12.70 -4.85
C CYS A 15 -18.36 -11.60 -4.27
N LYS A 16 -19.23 -11.97 -3.33
CA LYS A 16 -20.13 -11.01 -2.70
C LYS A 16 -19.36 -9.89 -1.99
N MET A 17 -18.31 -10.20 -1.24
CA MET A 17 -17.49 -9.20 -0.56
C MET A 17 -16.85 -8.25 -1.56
N ILE A 18 -16.32 -8.76 -2.67
CA ILE A 18 -15.69 -7.93 -3.69
C ILE A 18 -16.75 -7.03 -4.35
N GLU A 19 -17.91 -7.54 -4.70
CA GLU A 19 -19.01 -6.75 -5.29
C GLU A 19 -19.45 -5.63 -4.35
N ASP A 20 -19.69 -5.95 -3.07
CA ASP A 20 -20.12 -4.97 -2.07
C ASP A 20 -19.06 -3.85 -1.89
N VAL A 21 -17.76 -4.18 -1.85
CA VAL A 21 -16.68 -3.20 -1.69
C VAL A 21 -16.44 -2.37 -2.96
N VAL A 22 -16.50 -2.99 -4.13
CA VAL A 22 -16.39 -2.30 -5.43
C VAL A 22 -17.50 -1.27 -5.62
N GLU A 23 -18.73 -1.61 -5.20
CA GLU A 23 -19.87 -0.69 -5.21
C GLU A 23 -19.68 0.45 -4.21
N GLU A 24 -19.26 0.13 -2.98
CA GLU A 24 -19.00 1.13 -1.92
C GLU A 24 -17.92 2.13 -2.33
N LEU A 25 -16.84 1.67 -2.97
CA LEU A 25 -15.75 2.51 -3.45
C LEU A 25 -16.10 3.29 -4.73
N GLY A 26 -17.23 2.96 -5.38
CA GLY A 26 -17.69 3.60 -6.61
C GLY A 26 -16.83 3.31 -7.84
N ILE A 27 -16.02 2.24 -7.80
CA ILE A 27 -15.13 1.85 -8.91
C ILE A 27 -15.81 0.90 -9.92
N ASN A 28 -17.01 0.42 -9.61
CA ASN A 28 -17.82 -0.43 -10.48
C ASN A 28 -18.15 0.21 -11.85
N GLN A 29 -18.18 1.54 -11.92
CA GLN A 29 -18.43 2.25 -13.17
C GLN A 29 -17.20 2.38 -14.06
N LYS A 30 -16.01 2.15 -13.51
CA LYS A 30 -14.73 2.25 -14.22
C LYS A 30 -14.22 0.89 -14.68
N LEU A 31 -14.61 -0.19 -14.00
CA LEU A 31 -14.16 -1.54 -14.28
C LEU A 31 -15.20 -2.31 -15.10
N GLU A 32 -14.81 -2.85 -16.24
CA GLU A 32 -15.65 -3.72 -17.08
C GLU A 32 -15.66 -5.16 -16.58
N GLU A 33 -14.49 -5.63 -16.13
CA GLU A 33 -14.30 -7.01 -15.68
C GLU A 33 -13.39 -7.07 -14.44
N ILE A 34 -13.76 -7.95 -13.51
CA ILE A 34 -12.94 -8.32 -12.35
C ILE A 34 -12.79 -9.83 -12.38
N THR A 35 -11.56 -10.32 -12.48
CA THR A 35 -11.24 -11.75 -12.42
C THR A 35 -10.57 -12.07 -11.09
N ILE A 36 -11.09 -13.05 -10.36
CA ILE A 36 -10.54 -13.51 -9.08
C ILE A 36 -9.76 -14.80 -9.31
N LYS A 37 -8.51 -14.83 -8.89
CA LYS A 37 -7.60 -15.97 -9.04
C LYS A 37 -7.01 -16.41 -7.71
N HIS A 38 -6.54 -17.66 -7.66
CA HIS A 38 -5.67 -18.11 -6.58
C HIS A 38 -4.28 -17.46 -6.72
N PRO A 39 -3.69 -16.96 -5.63
CA PRO A 39 -2.30 -16.52 -5.66
C PRO A 39 -1.37 -17.73 -5.91
N PRO A 40 -0.14 -17.49 -6.39
CA PRO A 40 0.86 -18.54 -6.57
C PRO A 40 1.10 -19.34 -5.28
N ALA A 41 1.22 -20.67 -5.39
CA ALA A 41 1.33 -21.55 -4.22
C ALA A 41 2.62 -21.31 -3.39
N ASP A 42 3.66 -20.80 -4.01
CA ASP A 42 4.94 -20.45 -3.40
C ASP A 42 4.95 -19.02 -2.77
N SER A 43 3.93 -18.21 -3.06
CA SER A 43 3.76 -16.88 -2.50
C SER A 43 2.26 -16.57 -2.29
N PRO A 44 1.60 -17.20 -1.29
CA PRO A 44 0.14 -17.08 -1.10
C PRO A 44 -0.22 -15.77 -0.41
N ILE A 45 -0.12 -14.66 -1.12
CA ILE A 45 -0.51 -13.31 -0.68
C ILE A 45 -1.59 -12.74 -1.59
N ASP A 46 -2.45 -11.88 -1.04
CA ASP A 46 -3.43 -11.16 -1.84
C ASP A 46 -2.73 -10.08 -2.67
N MET A 47 -3.16 -9.90 -3.91
CA MET A 47 -2.59 -8.91 -4.83
C MET A 47 -3.64 -8.41 -5.83
N ASN A 48 -3.40 -7.25 -6.40
CA ASN A 48 -4.22 -6.68 -7.46
C ASN A 48 -3.36 -6.28 -8.67
N TYR A 49 -3.94 -6.45 -9.85
CA TYR A 49 -3.33 -6.09 -11.13
C TYR A 49 -4.37 -5.40 -11.99
N LEU A 50 -4.24 -4.08 -12.12
CA LEU A 50 -5.08 -3.29 -12.99
C LEU A 50 -4.47 -3.25 -14.39
N SER A 51 -5.29 -3.48 -15.42
CA SER A 51 -4.85 -3.40 -16.81
C SER A 51 -4.39 -1.99 -17.19
N SER A 52 -3.53 -1.87 -18.19
CA SER A 52 -2.97 -0.59 -18.64
C SER A 52 -4.01 0.41 -19.16
N ASP A 53 -5.20 -0.06 -19.56
CA ASP A 53 -6.36 0.75 -19.94
C ASP A 53 -7.30 1.04 -18.77
N ASN A 54 -6.97 0.53 -17.58
CA ASN A 54 -7.73 0.73 -16.33
C ASN A 54 -9.17 0.19 -16.35
N VAL A 55 -9.49 -0.81 -17.17
CA VAL A 55 -10.85 -1.35 -17.27
C VAL A 55 -10.99 -2.81 -16.81
N THR A 56 -9.88 -3.56 -16.75
CA THR A 56 -9.86 -4.94 -16.28
C THR A 56 -9.01 -5.06 -15.02
N LEU A 57 -9.56 -5.71 -14.00
CA LEU A 57 -8.90 -5.97 -12.73
C LEU A 57 -8.74 -7.47 -12.53
N GLU A 58 -7.53 -7.92 -12.24
CA GLU A 58 -7.22 -9.23 -11.72
C GLU A 58 -6.91 -9.13 -10.23
N LEU A 59 -7.62 -9.92 -9.42
CA LEU A 59 -7.40 -10.03 -7.98
C LEU A 59 -6.94 -11.45 -7.65
N GLU A 60 -5.75 -11.57 -7.08
CA GLU A 60 -5.30 -12.79 -6.43
C GLU A 60 -5.74 -12.75 -4.97
N ILE A 61 -6.60 -13.68 -4.56
CA ILE A 61 -7.17 -13.72 -3.21
C ILE A 61 -6.94 -15.10 -2.59
N VAL A 62 -6.35 -15.13 -1.41
CA VAL A 62 -6.19 -16.37 -0.65
C VAL A 62 -7.56 -16.89 -0.22
N ASP A 63 -7.87 -18.17 -0.54
CA ASP A 63 -9.16 -18.81 -0.27
C ASP A 63 -9.36 -19.12 1.23
N THR A 64 -9.47 -18.07 2.02
CA THR A 64 -9.81 -18.14 3.45
C THR A 64 -10.77 -17.02 3.82
N LEU A 65 -11.63 -17.25 4.81
CA LEU A 65 -12.52 -16.23 5.36
C LEU A 65 -11.87 -15.39 6.47
N GLU A 66 -10.65 -15.74 6.90
CA GLU A 66 -9.92 -14.98 7.90
C GLU A 66 -9.63 -13.57 7.38
N ASN A 67 -10.10 -12.56 8.12
CA ASN A 67 -10.01 -11.14 7.77
C ASN A 67 -10.36 -10.82 6.29
N LEU A 68 -11.26 -11.59 5.66
CA LEU A 68 -11.59 -11.45 4.24
C LEU A 68 -11.97 -10.02 3.88
N GLU A 69 -12.81 -9.36 4.68
CA GLU A 69 -13.25 -7.99 4.41
C GLU A 69 -12.06 -7.02 4.44
N GLY A 70 -11.18 -7.10 5.44
CA GLY A 70 -10.01 -6.22 5.54
C GLY A 70 -9.06 -6.41 4.35
N ARG A 71 -8.82 -7.64 3.93
CA ARG A 71 -7.96 -7.99 2.80
C ARG A 71 -8.54 -7.47 1.48
N VAL A 72 -9.81 -7.74 1.21
CA VAL A 72 -10.49 -7.27 -0.01
C VAL A 72 -10.55 -5.75 -0.06
N ARG A 73 -10.86 -5.09 1.06
CA ARG A 73 -10.86 -3.62 1.13
C ARG A 73 -9.50 -3.02 0.84
N HIS A 74 -8.44 -3.61 1.40
CA HIS A 74 -7.07 -3.17 1.20
C HIS A 74 -6.68 -3.21 -0.28
N GLU A 75 -6.85 -4.35 -0.94
CA GLU A 75 -6.52 -4.51 -2.35
C GLU A 75 -7.35 -3.60 -3.26
N LEU A 76 -8.65 -3.49 -3.00
CA LEU A 76 -9.53 -2.64 -3.80
C LEU A 76 -9.29 -1.14 -3.55
N MET A 77 -8.75 -0.74 -2.39
CA MET A 77 -8.32 0.64 -2.17
C MET A 77 -7.06 1.01 -2.96
N HIS A 78 -6.12 0.06 -3.17
CA HIS A 78 -5.03 0.27 -4.12
C HIS A 78 -5.56 0.55 -5.53
N VAL A 79 -6.56 -0.22 -5.96
CA VAL A 79 -7.21 -0.03 -7.27
C VAL A 79 -7.95 1.31 -7.33
N ALA A 80 -8.70 1.66 -6.28
CA ALA A 80 -9.40 2.94 -6.21
C ALA A 80 -8.43 4.14 -6.30
N ASP A 81 -7.30 4.05 -5.62
CA ASP A 81 -6.23 5.05 -5.70
C ASP A 81 -5.66 5.15 -7.12
N GLN A 82 -5.38 4.01 -7.78
CA GLN A 82 -4.89 4.00 -9.17
C GLN A 82 -5.89 4.64 -10.15
N LEU A 83 -7.18 4.46 -9.90
CA LEU A 83 -8.27 5.00 -10.71
C LEU A 83 -8.63 6.47 -10.36
N ASP A 84 -8.15 7.01 -9.24
CA ASP A 84 -8.41 8.40 -8.85
C ASP A 84 -7.40 9.35 -9.51
N GLU A 85 -7.90 10.25 -10.37
CA GLU A 85 -7.09 11.28 -11.03
C GLU A 85 -6.34 12.17 -10.01
N LYS A 86 -6.88 12.36 -8.81
CA LYS A 86 -6.26 13.18 -7.76
C LYS A 86 -5.07 12.47 -7.11
N PHE A 87 -5.07 11.14 -7.10
CA PHE A 87 -3.96 10.35 -6.58
C PHE A 87 -2.75 10.37 -7.54
N LYS A 88 -2.97 10.60 -8.85
CA LYS A 88 -1.94 10.77 -9.89
C LYS A 88 -1.00 9.56 -10.02
N HIS A 89 -1.55 8.35 -9.94
CA HIS A 89 -0.75 7.13 -10.11
C HIS A 89 0.01 7.13 -11.45
N ARG A 90 1.29 6.75 -11.42
CA ARG A 90 2.16 6.63 -12.59
C ARG A 90 3.19 5.52 -12.40
N ASP A 91 3.16 4.49 -13.25
CA ASP A 91 4.10 3.36 -13.21
C ASP A 91 5.57 3.81 -13.24
N SER A 92 5.86 4.90 -13.97
CA SER A 92 7.22 5.45 -14.09
C SER A 92 7.81 5.98 -12.77
N LEU A 93 6.98 6.18 -11.74
CA LEU A 93 7.38 6.60 -10.41
C LEU A 93 7.52 5.45 -9.42
N ILE A 94 7.16 4.23 -9.81
CA ILE A 94 7.34 3.03 -8.98
C ILE A 94 8.85 2.75 -8.88
N PRO A 95 9.42 2.65 -7.67
CA PRO A 95 10.81 2.26 -7.50
C PRO A 95 11.09 0.88 -8.12
N PRO A 96 12.31 0.62 -8.62
CA PRO A 96 12.65 -0.68 -9.20
C PRO A 96 12.48 -1.81 -8.20
N GLU A 97 11.87 -2.92 -8.63
CA GLU A 97 11.71 -4.13 -7.83
C GLU A 97 13.06 -4.62 -7.27
N GLY A 98 13.01 -5.27 -6.10
CA GLY A 98 14.19 -5.78 -5.41
C GLY A 98 15.04 -4.71 -4.72
N THR A 99 14.66 -3.42 -4.77
CA THR A 99 15.35 -2.34 -4.07
C THR A 99 14.74 -2.05 -2.69
N GLY A 100 15.53 -1.44 -1.78
CA GLY A 100 15.01 -0.95 -0.52
C GLY A 100 13.92 0.12 -0.70
N ALA A 101 14.04 0.95 -1.75
CA ALA A 101 13.02 1.95 -2.09
C ALA A 101 11.69 1.28 -2.49
N PHE A 102 11.72 0.17 -3.24
CA PHE A 102 10.49 -0.57 -3.58
C PHE A 102 9.80 -1.17 -2.35
N ARG A 103 10.57 -1.71 -1.38
CA ARG A 103 10.02 -2.20 -0.11
C ARG A 103 9.36 -1.06 0.68
N ARG A 104 10.05 0.08 0.81
CA ARG A 104 9.52 1.27 1.49
C ARG A 104 8.29 1.84 0.79
N TYR A 105 8.26 1.86 -0.54
CA TYR A 105 7.11 2.25 -1.33
C TYR A 105 5.88 1.41 -1.00
N LYS A 106 5.99 0.09 -1.02
CA LYS A 106 4.89 -0.81 -0.64
C LYS A 106 4.43 -0.56 0.78
N TYR A 107 5.38 -0.49 1.72
CA TYR A 107 5.08 -0.19 3.12
C TYR A 107 4.31 1.12 3.30
N LEU A 108 4.77 2.21 2.70
CA LEU A 108 4.15 3.53 2.82
C LEU A 108 2.72 3.54 2.25
N TRP A 109 2.51 2.91 1.11
CA TRP A 109 1.17 2.84 0.52
C TRP A 109 0.24 1.95 1.34
N ASN A 110 0.71 0.82 1.85
CA ASN A 110 -0.05 -0.04 2.76
C ASN A 110 -0.45 0.69 4.05
N VAL A 111 0.50 1.40 4.69
CA VAL A 111 0.20 2.25 5.88
C VAL A 111 -0.85 3.31 5.54
N TYR A 112 -0.74 3.96 4.40
CA TYR A 112 -1.70 4.96 3.94
C TYR A 112 -3.11 4.38 3.76
N ILE A 113 -3.24 3.20 3.15
CA ILE A 113 -4.53 2.51 2.96
C ILE A 113 -5.11 2.06 4.30
N ASP A 114 -4.35 1.31 5.10
CA ASP A 114 -4.85 0.77 6.37
C ASP A 114 -5.25 1.89 7.34
N SER A 115 -4.49 2.99 7.37
CA SER A 115 -4.86 4.15 8.20
C SER A 115 -6.19 4.78 7.78
N ARG A 116 -6.48 4.87 6.48
CA ARG A 116 -7.77 5.37 5.97
C ARG A 116 -8.92 4.43 6.31
N LEU A 117 -8.72 3.13 6.16
CA LEU A 117 -9.72 2.12 6.54
C LEU A 117 -10.06 2.21 8.02
N VAL A 118 -9.07 2.20 8.90
CA VAL A 118 -9.27 2.30 10.34
C VAL A 118 -9.96 3.61 10.73
N LYS A 119 -9.54 4.75 10.18
CA LYS A 119 -10.16 6.07 10.43
C LYS A 119 -11.62 6.13 9.97
N SER A 120 -11.99 5.38 8.94
CA SER A 120 -13.38 5.27 8.46
C SER A 120 -14.20 4.20 9.19
N GLY A 121 -13.62 3.53 10.20
CA GLY A 121 -14.28 2.47 10.96
C GLY A 121 -14.45 1.16 10.18
N LYS A 122 -13.61 0.94 9.16
CA LYS A 122 -13.62 -0.27 8.32
C LYS A 122 -12.48 -1.20 8.73
N PRO A 123 -12.66 -2.52 8.53
CA PRO A 123 -11.58 -3.48 8.70
C PRO A 123 -10.40 -3.16 7.74
N SER A 124 -9.17 -3.28 8.24
CA SER A 124 -7.93 -3.16 7.48
C SER A 124 -7.25 -4.50 7.28
N TYR A 125 -6.29 -4.57 6.37
CA TYR A 125 -5.48 -5.77 6.15
C TYR A 125 -4.69 -6.08 7.42
N ASP A 126 -3.93 -5.11 7.90
CA ASP A 126 -3.13 -5.20 9.12
C ASP A 126 -3.61 -4.21 10.19
N THR A 127 -3.27 -4.50 11.43
CA THR A 127 -3.50 -3.61 12.57
C THR A 127 -2.47 -2.47 12.57
N GLN A 128 -2.83 -1.37 13.25
CA GLN A 128 -1.88 -0.27 13.48
C GLN A 128 -0.58 -0.75 14.11
N GLU A 129 -0.66 -1.66 15.10
CA GLU A 129 0.51 -2.22 15.80
C GLU A 129 1.40 -3.04 14.84
N ALA A 130 0.81 -3.86 13.96
CA ALA A 130 1.56 -4.62 12.96
C ALA A 130 2.31 -3.68 12.01
N ARG A 131 1.67 -2.63 11.50
CA ARG A 131 2.32 -1.62 10.64
C ARG A 131 3.39 -0.81 11.37
N GLU A 132 3.19 -0.51 12.68
CA GLU A 132 4.22 0.15 13.49
C GLU A 132 5.46 -0.74 13.65
N ASN A 133 5.30 -2.04 13.81
CA ASN A 133 6.43 -2.96 13.91
C ASN A 133 7.18 -3.11 12.57
N GLU A 134 6.47 -3.09 11.45
CA GLU A 134 7.05 -3.23 10.10
C GLU A 134 7.99 -2.06 9.72
N ILE A 135 7.81 -0.84 10.29
CA ILE A 135 8.66 0.31 9.96
C ILE A 135 10.14 0.03 10.23
N GLY A 136 10.46 -0.79 11.24
CA GLY A 136 11.84 -1.16 11.58
C GLY A 136 12.55 -1.94 10.50
N GLU A 137 11.81 -2.74 9.73
CA GLU A 137 12.36 -3.48 8.59
C GLU A 137 12.56 -2.60 7.35
N CYS A 138 11.71 -1.58 7.20
CA CYS A 138 11.74 -0.68 6.06
C CYS A 138 12.77 0.45 6.23
N TYR A 139 12.98 0.90 7.47
CA TYR A 139 13.88 2.00 7.83
C TYR A 139 14.81 1.58 8.99
N PRO A 140 15.68 0.55 8.80
CA PRO A 140 16.55 0.03 9.86
C PRO A 140 17.59 1.03 10.34
N GLU A 141 17.89 2.06 9.54
CA GLU A 141 18.83 3.13 9.85
C GLU A 141 18.32 4.13 10.89
N LEU A 142 17.01 4.21 11.12
CA LEU A 142 16.41 5.14 12.09
C LEU A 142 16.42 4.54 13.50
N SER A 143 16.59 5.37 14.51
CA SER A 143 16.40 4.95 15.92
C SER A 143 14.94 4.55 16.20
N ASP A 144 14.73 3.72 17.21
CA ASP A 144 13.38 3.27 17.58
C ASP A 144 12.45 4.44 17.96
N ASP A 145 12.99 5.46 18.64
CA ASP A 145 12.23 6.67 19.00
C ASP A 145 11.79 7.44 17.76
N LEU A 146 12.68 7.62 16.78
CA LEU A 146 12.34 8.30 15.54
C LEU A 146 11.40 7.49 14.67
N ARG A 147 11.58 6.16 14.57
CA ARG A 147 10.64 5.27 13.86
C ARG A 147 9.21 5.41 14.38
N LYS A 148 9.05 5.36 15.71
CA LYS A 148 7.74 5.50 16.35
C LYS A 148 7.10 6.85 16.08
N LYS A 149 7.86 7.93 16.13
CA LYS A 149 7.39 9.29 15.81
C LYS A 149 7.01 9.42 14.34
N CYS A 150 7.86 8.91 13.43
CA CYS A 150 7.58 8.88 12.00
C CYS A 150 6.32 8.05 11.69
N PHE A 151 6.19 6.86 12.29
CA PHE A 151 5.00 6.04 12.11
C PHE A 151 3.74 6.76 12.59
N THR A 152 3.77 7.37 13.78
CA THR A 152 2.63 8.14 14.30
C THR A 152 2.23 9.26 13.35
N PHE A 153 3.19 9.96 12.76
CA PHE A 153 2.94 10.97 11.74
C PHE A 153 2.30 10.37 10.48
N LEU A 154 2.92 9.31 9.91
CA LEU A 154 2.41 8.63 8.70
C LEU A 154 0.98 8.10 8.89
N TRP A 155 0.70 7.45 10.02
CA TRP A 155 -0.63 6.94 10.36
C TRP A 155 -1.65 8.06 10.53
N GLY A 156 -1.22 9.20 11.06
CA GLY A 156 -2.04 10.41 11.26
C GLY A 156 -2.33 11.20 9.99
N MET A 157 -1.58 10.99 8.92
CA MET A 157 -1.64 11.82 7.72
C MET A 157 -3.03 11.88 7.08
N GLY A 158 -3.29 12.98 6.39
CA GLY A 158 -4.45 13.17 5.52
C GLY A 158 -4.27 12.53 4.15
N LEU A 159 -4.82 13.18 3.13
CA LEU A 159 -4.69 12.69 1.75
C LEU A 159 -3.26 12.86 1.22
N LEU A 160 -2.75 11.78 0.64
CA LEU A 160 -1.49 11.75 -0.10
C LEU A 160 -1.77 11.55 -1.58
N ASP A 161 -0.87 12.05 -2.43
CA ASP A 161 -0.80 11.62 -3.81
C ASP A 161 0.37 10.63 -4.03
N PHE A 162 0.37 10.01 -5.20
CA PHE A 162 1.34 8.97 -5.54
C PHE A 162 2.79 9.50 -5.61
N GLU A 163 2.98 10.75 -6.05
CA GLU A 163 4.30 11.39 -6.11
C GLU A 163 4.92 11.52 -4.71
N GLN A 164 4.09 11.86 -3.71
CA GLN A 164 4.52 11.98 -2.32
C GLN A 164 4.95 10.62 -1.74
N ILE A 165 4.16 9.56 -1.98
CA ILE A 165 4.50 8.19 -1.56
C ILE A 165 5.81 7.75 -2.22
N SER A 166 5.94 7.94 -3.53
CA SER A 166 7.15 7.60 -4.27
C SER A 166 8.36 8.36 -3.74
N ALA A 167 8.28 9.67 -3.57
CA ALA A 167 9.39 10.47 -3.05
C ALA A 167 9.83 10.05 -1.65
N MET A 168 8.87 9.81 -0.73
CA MET A 168 9.18 9.32 0.62
C MET A 168 9.82 7.94 0.63
N SER A 169 9.56 7.09 -0.37
CA SER A 169 10.19 5.78 -0.48
C SER A 169 11.70 5.86 -0.73
N TYR A 170 12.16 6.92 -1.37
CA TYR A 170 13.58 7.21 -1.55
C TYR A 170 14.18 7.95 -0.34
N ASN A 171 13.43 8.91 0.20
CA ASN A 171 13.81 9.65 1.39
C ASN A 171 12.56 10.02 2.19
N LEU A 172 12.37 9.41 3.34
CA LEU A 172 11.20 9.63 4.21
C LEU A 172 11.01 11.12 4.57
N PHE A 173 12.08 11.86 4.64
CA PHE A 173 12.09 13.28 5.05
C PHE A 173 12.00 14.27 3.89
N SER A 174 11.79 13.78 2.64
CA SER A 174 11.85 14.62 1.44
C SER A 174 10.71 15.61 1.28
N ILE A 175 9.51 15.28 1.80
CA ILE A 175 8.27 16.00 1.48
C ILE A 175 7.79 16.89 2.64
N PHE A 176 7.79 16.37 3.86
CA PHE A 176 7.13 17.02 5.01
C PHE A 176 8.15 17.63 5.97
N ASP A 177 7.98 18.92 6.26
CA ASP A 177 8.81 19.65 7.23
C ASP A 177 8.70 19.05 8.63
N GLU A 178 7.53 18.53 8.97
CA GLU A 178 7.27 17.86 10.25
C GLU A 178 8.16 16.63 10.42
N LEU A 179 8.34 15.80 9.40
CA LEU A 179 9.24 14.65 9.45
C LEU A 179 10.70 15.09 9.60
N ARG A 180 11.12 16.15 8.89
CA ARG A 180 12.47 16.74 9.04
C ARG A 180 12.69 17.24 10.47
N PHE A 181 11.72 17.95 11.02
CA PHE A 181 11.79 18.42 12.41
C PHE A 181 11.88 17.28 13.43
N LEU A 182 11.15 16.17 13.19
CA LEU A 182 11.25 14.98 14.04
C LEU A 182 12.68 14.41 14.04
N ALA A 183 13.30 14.26 12.88
CA ALA A 183 14.68 13.77 12.76
C ALA A 183 15.66 14.70 13.52
N GLU A 184 15.56 16.01 13.31
CA GLU A 184 16.37 17.01 14.01
C GLU A 184 16.19 16.94 15.54
N SER A 185 14.95 16.79 16.01
CA SER A 185 14.63 16.71 17.44
C SER A 185 15.18 15.45 18.11
N CYS A 186 15.42 14.39 17.33
CA CYS A 186 16.07 13.15 17.79
C CYS A 186 17.60 13.20 17.66
N GLY A 187 18.17 14.30 17.14
CA GLY A 187 19.60 14.45 16.90
C GLY A 187 20.13 13.59 15.76
N GLU A 188 19.25 13.07 14.92
CA GLU A 188 19.61 12.26 13.76
C GLU A 188 19.93 13.15 12.57
N LYS A 189 21.03 12.83 11.89
CA LYS A 189 21.35 13.49 10.62
C LYS A 189 20.33 13.01 9.57
N GLN A 190 19.72 13.96 8.90
CA GLN A 190 18.92 13.65 7.70
C GLN A 190 19.85 13.00 6.67
N VAL A 191 19.61 11.75 6.34
CA VAL A 191 20.26 11.10 5.20
C VAL A 191 19.48 11.54 3.98
N THR A 192 19.93 12.61 3.35
CA THR A 192 19.37 13.09 2.09
C THR A 192 20.08 12.35 0.95
N PHE A 193 19.36 11.48 0.28
CA PHE A 193 19.83 10.93 -0.99
C PHE A 193 19.47 11.92 -2.09
N GLU A 194 20.45 12.63 -2.62
CA GLU A 194 20.24 13.61 -3.71
C GLU A 194 19.99 12.91 -5.05
N THR A 195 20.38 11.63 -5.18
CA THR A 195 20.20 10.86 -6.42
C THR A 195 19.82 9.41 -6.16
N MET A 196 19.13 8.80 -7.15
CA MET A 196 18.87 7.35 -7.19
C MET A 196 20.15 6.50 -7.08
N GLU A 197 21.28 7.02 -7.48
CA GLU A 197 22.57 6.35 -7.48
C GLU A 197 23.17 6.29 -6.07
N GLU A 198 23.02 7.36 -5.29
CA GLU A 198 23.44 7.39 -3.88
C GLU A 198 22.62 6.42 -3.04
N LEU A 199 21.29 6.36 -3.28
CA LEU A 199 20.41 5.40 -2.61
C LEU A 199 20.81 3.95 -2.92
N LYS A 200 21.19 3.62 -4.15
CA LYS A 200 21.65 2.27 -4.55
C LYS A 200 22.97 1.87 -3.87
N ASN A 201 23.77 2.81 -3.43
CA ASN A 201 25.08 2.56 -2.81
C ASN A 201 25.03 2.55 -1.28
N TYR A 202 23.94 3.01 -0.67
CA TYR A 202 23.80 3.13 0.79
C TYR A 202 23.53 1.79 1.51
N GLY A 203 23.22 0.75 0.83
CA GLY A 203 22.91 -0.58 1.41
C GLY A 203 23.95 -1.66 1.09
N LYS A 204 25.11 -1.29 0.51
CA LYS A 204 26.23 -2.19 0.24
C LYS A 204 27.33 -1.92 1.24
#